data_c86961f0c6085e8d00aa6d72ea58eeef
#
_entry.id   c86961f0c6085e8d00aa6d72ea58eeef
#
_cell.length_a   1.000
_cell.length_b   1.000
_cell.length_c   1.000
_cell.angle_alpha   90.00
_cell.angle_beta   90.00
_cell.angle_gamma   90.00
#
_symmetry.space_group_name_H-M   'P 1'
#
loop_
_entity.id
_entity.type
_entity.pdbx_description
1 polymer ?
#
loop_
_entity_poly.entity_id
_entity_poly.type
_entity_poly.pdbx_seq_one_letter_code
_entity_poly.pdbx_strand_id
1 'polypeptide(L)'
;MAEIKVATDDTFEALVLNNDKPVVVDFWATWCGPCKMVAPEMEKIAAKYEGAVDVVKVDVDANPRISQAFNIMSIPTIAFFRPGNDESGKPFTPQGVVGFRPLEQLEAQFSLKQFTPKPAEQASEQTSAA
;
A
#
# COMPACT_ATOMS: atom_id res chain seq x y z
N MET A 1 -7.09 12.62 9.31
CA MET A 1 -7.42 11.22 9.41
C MET A 1 -6.85 10.44 8.23
N ALA A 2 -6.44 9.23 8.50
CA ALA A 2 -5.91 8.38 7.44
C ALA A 2 -7.02 8.00 6.46
N GLU A 3 -6.65 7.92 5.19
CA GLU A 3 -7.61 7.64 4.14
C GLU A 3 -7.11 6.46 3.30
N ILE A 4 -8.00 5.52 3.01
CA ILE A 4 -7.74 4.44 2.07
C ILE A 4 -8.52 4.76 0.81
N LYS A 5 -7.79 4.97 -0.29
CA LYS A 5 -8.42 5.32 -1.56
C LYS A 5 -8.83 4.07 -2.31
N VAL A 6 -9.90 4.19 -3.09
CA VAL A 6 -10.37 3.11 -3.94
C VAL A 6 -9.91 3.40 -5.37
N ALA A 7 -9.15 2.47 -5.95
CA ALA A 7 -8.69 2.61 -7.33
C ALA A 7 -9.50 1.70 -8.24
N THR A 8 -9.70 2.17 -9.47
CA THR A 8 -10.37 1.41 -10.51
C THR A 8 -9.41 1.18 -11.67
N ASP A 9 -9.85 0.42 -12.67
CA ASP A 9 -9.06 0.25 -13.89
C ASP A 9 -8.65 1.59 -14.49
N ASP A 10 -9.51 2.60 -14.37
CA ASP A 10 -9.24 3.91 -14.96
C ASP A 10 -8.37 4.81 -14.08
N THR A 11 -8.35 4.59 -12.77
CA THR A 11 -7.64 5.49 -11.85
C THR A 11 -6.37 4.88 -11.27
N PHE A 12 -6.12 3.61 -11.49
CA PHE A 12 -4.98 2.92 -10.87
C PHE A 12 -3.66 3.56 -11.24
N GLU A 13 -3.49 3.92 -12.50
CA GLU A 13 -2.24 4.53 -12.94
C GLU A 13 -1.96 5.82 -12.16
N ALA A 14 -2.94 6.69 -12.06
CA ALA A 14 -2.77 7.96 -11.37
C ALA A 14 -2.57 7.78 -9.88
N LEU A 15 -3.33 6.88 -9.25
CA LEU A 15 -3.29 6.73 -7.81
C LEU A 15 -2.10 5.91 -7.32
N VAL A 16 -1.60 4.99 -8.14
CA VAL A 16 -0.56 4.05 -7.73
C VAL A 16 0.73 4.25 -8.51
N LEU A 17 0.68 4.08 -9.83
CA LEU A 17 1.90 4.05 -10.64
C LEU A 17 2.57 5.41 -10.75
N ASN A 18 1.78 6.48 -10.80
CA ASN A 18 2.30 7.85 -10.92
C ASN A 18 2.31 8.59 -9.58
N ASN A 19 2.11 7.88 -8.49
CA ASN A 19 2.17 8.47 -7.16
C ASN A 19 3.64 8.72 -6.79
N ASP A 20 3.92 9.85 -6.18
CA ASP A 20 5.29 10.17 -5.74
C ASP A 20 5.61 9.58 -4.38
N LYS A 21 4.65 8.91 -3.75
CA LYS A 21 4.83 8.17 -2.49
C LYS A 21 4.70 6.67 -2.74
N PRO A 22 5.32 5.85 -1.88
CA PRO A 22 5.07 4.41 -1.92
C PRO A 22 3.60 4.12 -1.65
N VAL A 23 3.08 3.06 -2.26
CA VAL A 23 1.67 2.69 -2.15
C VAL A 23 1.54 1.22 -1.80
N VAL A 24 0.75 0.92 -0.78
CA VAL A 24 0.35 -0.44 -0.46
C VAL A 24 -1.03 -0.65 -1.06
N VAL A 25 -1.18 -1.69 -1.87
CA VAL A 25 -2.41 -1.97 -2.59
C VAL A 25 -3.02 -3.27 -2.07
N ASP A 26 -4.29 -3.21 -1.68
CA ASP A 26 -5.06 -4.35 -1.21
C ASP A 26 -5.99 -4.81 -2.33
N PHE A 27 -5.67 -5.95 -2.95
CA PHE A 27 -6.54 -6.57 -3.96
C PHE A 27 -7.51 -7.50 -3.24
N TRP A 28 -8.79 -7.22 -3.36
CA TRP A 28 -9.84 -7.87 -2.58
C TRP A 28 -11.08 -8.12 -3.40
N ALA A 29 -12.04 -8.83 -2.83
CA ALA A 29 -13.37 -9.01 -3.43
C ALA A 29 -14.40 -9.12 -2.31
N THR A 30 -15.65 -8.81 -2.65
CA THR A 30 -16.72 -8.78 -1.65
C THR A 30 -17.03 -10.14 -1.05
N TRP A 31 -16.79 -11.22 -1.83
CA TRP A 31 -17.06 -12.60 -1.38
C TRP A 31 -15.89 -13.22 -0.62
N CYS A 32 -14.80 -12.53 -0.49
CA CYS A 32 -13.57 -13.09 0.07
C CYS A 32 -13.54 -12.91 1.60
N GLY A 33 -13.67 -14.03 2.33
CA GLY A 33 -13.62 -13.98 3.78
C GLY A 33 -12.32 -13.46 4.34
N PRO A 34 -11.16 -14.03 3.95
CA PRO A 34 -9.87 -13.55 4.46
C PRO A 34 -9.58 -12.09 4.14
N CYS A 35 -10.15 -11.56 3.06
CA CYS A 35 -9.96 -10.15 2.74
C CYS A 35 -10.50 -9.24 3.83
N LYS A 36 -11.52 -9.68 4.55
CA LYS A 36 -12.10 -8.90 5.64
C LYS A 36 -11.14 -8.78 6.83
N MET A 37 -10.24 -9.75 7.00
CA MET A 37 -9.23 -9.69 8.03
C MET A 37 -8.09 -8.75 7.67
N VAL A 38 -7.87 -8.56 6.37
CA VAL A 38 -6.83 -7.64 5.89
C VAL A 38 -7.23 -6.18 6.06
N ALA A 39 -8.51 -5.87 5.95
CA ALA A 39 -8.98 -4.50 5.99
C ALA A 39 -8.50 -3.72 7.23
N PRO A 40 -8.60 -4.25 8.47
CA PRO A 40 -8.09 -3.54 9.63
C PRO A 40 -6.57 -3.30 9.56
N GLU A 41 -5.83 -4.23 8.97
CA GLU A 41 -4.37 -4.06 8.85
C GLU A 41 -4.05 -2.93 7.88
N MET A 42 -4.83 -2.80 6.81
CA MET A 42 -4.66 -1.70 5.87
C MET A 42 -4.94 -0.36 6.56
N GLU A 43 -5.96 -0.32 7.42
CA GLU A 43 -6.26 0.89 8.17
C GLU A 43 -5.14 1.26 9.11
N LYS A 44 -4.51 0.26 9.74
CA LYS A 44 -3.36 0.50 10.61
C LYS A 44 -2.18 1.09 9.82
N ILE A 45 -1.93 0.57 8.63
CA ILE A 45 -0.87 1.10 7.79
C ILE A 45 -1.19 2.54 7.37
N ALA A 46 -2.41 2.77 6.94
CA ALA A 46 -2.82 4.12 6.52
C ALA A 46 -2.64 5.13 7.63
N ALA A 47 -2.99 4.76 8.86
CA ALA A 47 -2.87 5.66 9.99
C ALA A 47 -1.41 5.86 10.40
N LYS A 48 -0.65 4.77 10.50
CA LYS A 48 0.73 4.82 10.99
C LYS A 48 1.65 5.56 10.03
N TYR A 49 1.41 5.42 8.74
CA TYR A 49 2.27 5.99 7.70
C TYR A 49 1.60 7.13 6.95
N GLU A 50 0.63 7.75 7.54
CA GLU A 50 -0.08 8.86 6.92
C GLU A 50 0.91 9.95 6.47
N GLY A 51 0.80 10.34 5.21
CA GLY A 51 1.69 11.33 4.61
C GLY A 51 2.96 10.74 4.03
N ALA A 52 3.32 9.51 4.38
CA ALA A 52 4.54 8.86 3.89
C ALA A 52 4.26 7.69 2.96
N VAL A 53 3.20 6.93 3.23
CA VAL A 53 2.79 5.79 2.42
C VAL A 53 1.30 5.87 2.20
N ASP A 54 0.86 5.74 0.96
CA ASP A 54 -0.57 5.69 0.66
C ASP A 54 -1.05 4.26 0.68
N VAL A 55 -2.32 4.08 1.01
CA VAL A 55 -2.97 2.78 0.96
C VAL A 55 -4.15 2.86 -0.01
N VAL A 56 -4.22 1.90 -0.92
CA VAL A 56 -5.24 1.87 -1.97
C VAL A 56 -5.85 0.48 -2.00
N LYS A 57 -7.15 0.38 -2.24
CA LYS A 57 -7.83 -0.91 -2.42
C LYS A 57 -8.36 -1.03 -3.84
N VAL A 58 -8.32 -2.25 -4.37
CA VAL A 58 -8.83 -2.58 -5.70
C VAL A 58 -9.73 -3.80 -5.60
N ASP A 59 -10.99 -3.65 -6.00
CA ASP A 59 -11.92 -4.76 -6.11
C ASP A 59 -11.62 -5.50 -7.41
N VAL A 60 -11.15 -6.73 -7.31
CA VAL A 60 -10.69 -7.47 -8.50
C VAL A 60 -11.83 -7.82 -9.44
N ASP A 61 -13.05 -7.99 -8.92
CA ASP A 61 -14.17 -8.33 -9.78
C ASP A 61 -14.64 -7.13 -10.60
N ALA A 62 -14.60 -5.95 -10.01
CA ALA A 62 -15.00 -4.73 -10.69
C ALA A 62 -13.90 -4.20 -11.61
N ASN A 63 -12.66 -4.63 -11.41
CA ASN A 63 -11.52 -4.06 -12.12
C ASN A 63 -10.62 -5.14 -12.71
N PRO A 64 -11.15 -5.88 -13.72
CA PRO A 64 -10.43 -7.03 -14.26
C PRO A 64 -9.16 -6.67 -15.02
N ARG A 65 -9.07 -5.48 -15.61
CA ARG A 65 -7.87 -5.12 -16.37
C ARG A 65 -6.64 -5.04 -15.48
N ILE A 66 -6.78 -4.39 -14.32
CA ILE A 66 -5.67 -4.28 -13.38
C ILE A 66 -5.32 -5.65 -12.80
N SER A 67 -6.34 -6.44 -12.47
CA SER A 67 -6.11 -7.77 -11.92
C SER A 67 -5.33 -8.65 -12.90
N GLN A 68 -5.66 -8.57 -14.18
CA GLN A 68 -4.96 -9.33 -15.19
C GLN A 68 -3.56 -8.79 -15.45
N ALA A 69 -3.42 -7.47 -15.46
CA ALA A 69 -2.13 -6.83 -15.72
C ALA A 69 -1.07 -7.24 -14.70
N PHE A 70 -1.48 -7.40 -13.44
CA PHE A 70 -0.57 -7.80 -12.37
C PHE A 70 -0.69 -9.27 -12.02
N ASN A 71 -1.42 -10.02 -12.83
CA ASN A 71 -1.55 -11.47 -12.68
C ASN A 71 -1.99 -11.84 -11.26
N ILE A 72 -3.06 -11.20 -10.80
CA ILE A 72 -3.61 -11.47 -9.47
C ILE A 72 -4.40 -12.79 -9.56
N MET A 73 -3.82 -13.86 -9.05
CA MET A 73 -4.39 -15.19 -9.15
C MET A 73 -5.19 -15.59 -7.91
N SER A 74 -4.87 -14.98 -6.78
CA SER A 74 -5.51 -15.30 -5.50
C SER A 74 -5.69 -14.04 -4.70
N ILE A 75 -6.71 -14.01 -3.86
CA ILE A 75 -6.99 -12.88 -2.98
C ILE A 75 -7.17 -13.38 -1.56
N PRO A 76 -6.82 -12.56 -0.56
CA PRO A 76 -6.24 -11.24 -0.72
C PRO A 76 -4.82 -11.30 -1.25
N THR A 77 -4.44 -10.32 -2.05
CA THR A 77 -3.06 -10.09 -2.43
C THR A 77 -2.74 -8.67 -2.02
N ILE A 78 -1.65 -8.51 -1.27
CA ILE A 78 -1.21 -7.19 -0.83
C ILE A 78 0.07 -6.88 -1.57
N ALA A 79 0.05 -5.79 -2.34
CA ALA A 79 1.18 -5.42 -3.18
C ALA A 79 1.77 -4.11 -2.71
N PHE A 80 3.05 -3.90 -3.02
CA PHE A 80 3.76 -2.68 -2.65
C PHE A 80 4.41 -2.10 -3.88
N PHE A 81 4.09 -0.84 -4.17
CA PHE A 81 4.62 -0.11 -5.31
C PHE A 81 5.45 1.04 -4.76
N ARG A 82 6.69 1.12 -5.18
CA ARG A 82 7.62 2.13 -4.71
C ARG A 82 8.05 3.00 -5.88
N PRO A 83 7.93 4.34 -5.77
CA PRO A 83 8.34 5.23 -6.86
C PRO A 83 9.85 5.34 -6.96
N GLY A 84 10.32 5.87 -8.08
CA GLY A 84 11.72 6.13 -8.28
C GLY A 84 12.48 4.91 -8.76
N ASN A 85 13.79 4.99 -8.67
CA ASN A 85 14.69 3.95 -9.17
C ASN A 85 15.63 3.48 -8.07
N ASP A 86 16.11 2.25 -8.23
CA ASP A 86 17.10 1.68 -7.32
C ASP A 86 18.49 2.25 -7.63
N GLU A 87 19.50 1.73 -6.93
CA GLU A 87 20.87 2.21 -7.08
C GLU A 87 21.42 2.02 -8.49
N SER A 88 20.88 1.04 -9.23
CA SER A 88 21.33 0.78 -10.60
C SER A 88 20.61 1.63 -11.62
N GLY A 89 19.65 2.48 -11.18
CA GLY A 89 18.90 3.34 -12.08
C GLY A 89 17.67 2.66 -12.67
N LYS A 90 17.30 1.51 -12.18
CA LYS A 90 16.12 0.79 -12.66
C LYS A 90 14.91 1.04 -11.75
N PRO A 91 13.71 1.11 -12.32
CA PRO A 91 12.51 1.25 -11.49
C PRO A 91 12.39 0.11 -10.50
N PHE A 92 11.88 0.41 -9.31
CA PHE A 92 11.64 -0.63 -8.31
C PHE A 92 10.56 -1.58 -8.82
N THR A 93 10.81 -2.88 -8.66
CA THR A 93 9.84 -3.91 -9.02
C THR A 93 8.78 -4.00 -7.93
N PRO A 94 7.50 -4.00 -8.29
CA PRO A 94 6.45 -4.20 -7.29
C PRO A 94 6.63 -5.52 -6.55
N GLN A 95 6.34 -5.51 -5.26
CA GLN A 95 6.38 -6.70 -4.43
C GLN A 95 4.94 -7.12 -4.10
N GLY A 96 4.74 -8.39 -3.79
CA GLY A 96 3.42 -8.85 -3.43
C GLY A 96 3.48 -10.04 -2.49
N VAL A 97 2.46 -10.15 -1.64
CA VAL A 97 2.25 -11.33 -0.81
C VAL A 97 0.81 -11.76 -0.95
N VAL A 98 0.58 -13.06 -0.96
CA VAL A 98 -0.75 -13.64 -1.08
C VAL A 98 -1.18 -14.11 0.30
N GLY A 99 -2.43 -13.77 0.66
CA GLY A 99 -3.01 -14.15 1.92
C GLY A 99 -2.86 -13.09 2.99
N PHE A 100 -3.51 -13.33 4.11
CA PHE A 100 -3.48 -12.40 5.23
C PHE A 100 -2.08 -12.28 5.83
N ARG A 101 -1.70 -11.05 6.15
CA ARG A 101 -0.49 -10.78 6.93
C ARG A 101 -0.81 -9.66 7.93
N PRO A 102 -0.41 -9.79 9.19
CA PRO A 102 -0.57 -8.68 10.14
C PRO A 102 0.40 -7.55 9.85
N LEU A 103 0.12 -6.40 10.42
CA LEU A 103 0.89 -5.18 10.21
C LEU A 103 2.40 -5.41 10.31
N GLU A 104 2.85 -6.08 11.37
CA GLU A 104 4.27 -6.28 11.60
C GLU A 104 4.95 -7.04 10.47
N GLN A 105 4.26 -8.04 9.93
CA GLN A 105 4.81 -8.81 8.82
C GLN A 105 4.84 -8.01 7.52
N LEU A 106 3.83 -7.17 7.30
CA LEU A 106 3.82 -6.31 6.13
C LEU A 106 4.91 -5.25 6.23
N GLU A 107 5.13 -4.71 7.41
CA GLU A 107 6.21 -3.77 7.63
C GLU A 107 7.56 -4.40 7.30
N ALA A 108 7.76 -5.63 7.72
CA ALA A 108 9.02 -6.33 7.44
C ALA A 108 9.14 -6.66 5.95
N GLN A 109 8.07 -7.17 5.35
CA GLN A 109 8.09 -7.61 3.96
C GLN A 109 8.38 -6.46 3.00
N PHE A 110 7.76 -5.31 3.24
CA PHE A 110 7.88 -4.17 2.35
C PHE A 110 8.86 -3.12 2.86
N SER A 111 9.51 -3.38 3.99
CA SER A 111 10.45 -2.44 4.61
C SER A 111 9.79 -1.08 4.84
N LEU A 112 8.57 -1.09 5.35
CA LEU A 112 7.78 0.13 5.46
C LEU A 112 8.37 1.13 6.44
N LYS A 113 9.11 0.66 7.45
CA LYS A 113 9.62 1.55 8.50
C LYS A 113 10.64 2.56 7.98
N GLN A 114 11.20 2.33 6.80
CA GLN A 114 12.10 3.33 6.20
C GLN A 114 11.34 4.55 5.69
N PHE A 115 10.03 4.44 5.53
CA PHE A 115 9.18 5.54 5.06
C PHE A 115 8.47 6.13 6.28
N THR A 116 9.15 7.03 6.98
CA THR A 116 8.56 7.61 8.19
C THR A 116 7.63 8.76 7.86
N PRO A 117 6.74 9.13 8.78
CA PRO A 117 5.91 10.31 8.60
C PRO A 117 6.74 11.56 8.40
N LYS A 118 6.10 12.62 7.91
CA LYS A 118 6.79 13.83 7.49
C LYS A 118 7.62 14.45 8.62
N PRO A 119 8.76 15.07 8.27
CA PRO A 119 9.63 15.69 9.26
C PRO A 119 8.96 16.72 10.15
N ALA A 120 7.92 17.39 9.66
CA ALA A 120 7.21 18.38 10.47
C ALA A 120 6.63 17.76 11.72
N GLU A 121 6.11 16.56 11.63
CA GLU A 121 5.58 15.84 12.77
C GLU A 121 6.68 15.45 13.72
N GLN A 122 7.78 14.97 13.16
CA GLN A 122 8.93 14.56 13.96
C GLN A 122 9.56 15.76 14.64
N ALA A 123 9.63 16.88 13.95
CA ALA A 123 10.18 18.09 14.53
C ALA A 123 9.36 18.54 15.72
N SER A 124 8.04 18.42 15.65
CA SER A 124 7.18 18.77 16.78
C SER A 124 7.49 17.88 17.97
N GLU A 125 7.67 16.60 17.74
CA GLU A 125 8.00 15.68 18.82
C GLU A 125 9.34 16.01 19.45
N GLN A 126 10.33 16.31 18.61
CA GLN A 126 11.65 16.68 19.10
C GLN A 126 11.61 17.95 19.90
N THR A 127 10.83 18.90 19.45
CA THR A 127 10.69 20.16 20.17
C THR A 127 10.10 19.93 21.55
N SER A 128 9.10 19.08 21.62
CA SER A 128 8.49 18.81 22.92
C SER A 128 9.45 18.06 23.84
N ALA A 129 10.33 17.27 23.28
CA ALA A 129 11.32 16.56 24.08
C ALA A 129 12.38 17.48 24.63
N ALA A 130 12.62 18.58 23.97
CA ALA A 130 13.60 19.54 24.43
C ALA A 130 13.04 20.34 25.59
#